data_7080520a8c1b5c7f25cfafc99e0a4397
#
_entry.id   7080520a8c1b5c7f25cfafc99e0a4397
#
_cell.length_a   1.000
_cell.length_b   1.000
_cell.length_c   1.000
_cell.angle_alpha   90.00
_cell.angle_beta   90.00
_cell.angle_gamma   90.00
#
_symmetry.space_group_name_H-M   'P 1'
#
loop_
_entity.id
_entity.type
_entity.pdbx_description
1 polymer ?
#
loop_
_entity_poly.entity_id
_entity_poly.type
_entity_poly.pdbx_seq_one_letter_code
_entity_poly.pdbx_strand_id
1 'polypeptide(L)'
;MMDLTIIIVSFKSGKILDRCLNSIDSKYPVIVMENSQDKSLKVNLEKNYSNVKCFLTEENLGYGKANNLGIEIAKTNNVLILNPDTELKKNTIDELEKFSNNNSNYAMIAPMICERKNNEKNYSSSKNNPYEVKEVKGFALMINKSVISEIGLFDENFFL
;
A
#
# COMPACT_ATOMS: atom_id res chain seq x y z
N MET A 1 14.65 4.14 -13.20
CA MET A 1 13.42 3.39 -13.58
C MET A 1 12.60 3.28 -12.32
N MET A 2 11.30 3.53 -12.38
CA MET A 2 10.42 3.42 -11.20
C MET A 2 10.34 1.96 -10.78
N ASP A 3 10.65 1.66 -9.52
CA ASP A 3 10.70 0.29 -8.97
C ASP A 3 9.72 0.11 -7.81
N LEU A 4 8.51 0.67 -7.94
CA LEU A 4 7.46 0.62 -6.93
C LEU A 4 6.11 0.34 -7.57
N THR A 5 5.36 -0.63 -6.99
CA THR A 5 3.94 -0.89 -7.26
C THR A 5 3.14 -0.71 -5.98
N ILE A 6 1.98 -0.08 -6.07
CA ILE A 6 1.07 0.07 -4.92
C ILE A 6 0.05 -1.06 -4.96
N ILE A 7 -0.20 -1.69 -3.81
CA ILE A 7 -1.16 -2.78 -3.65
C ILE A 7 -2.23 -2.33 -2.67
N ILE A 8 -3.50 -2.44 -3.08
CA ILE A 8 -4.66 -2.10 -2.25
C ILE A 8 -5.60 -3.30 -2.23
N VAL A 9 -5.89 -3.81 -1.05
CA VAL A 9 -6.95 -4.81 -0.85
C VAL A 9 -8.25 -4.09 -0.60
N SER A 10 -9.24 -4.31 -1.48
CA SER A 10 -10.57 -3.70 -1.41
C SER A 10 -11.61 -4.75 -1.04
N PHE A 11 -12.44 -4.46 -0.06
CA PHE A 11 -13.63 -5.24 0.27
C PHE A 11 -14.80 -4.29 0.54
N LYS A 12 -15.72 -4.18 -0.41
CA LYS A 12 -16.88 -3.28 -0.35
C LYS A 12 -16.49 -1.82 -0.07
N SER A 13 -15.34 -1.36 -0.60
CA SER A 13 -14.72 -0.09 -0.22
C SER A 13 -15.27 1.13 -0.96
N GLY A 14 -15.91 0.94 -2.13
CA GLY A 14 -16.64 1.97 -2.87
C GLY A 14 -15.96 3.35 -2.91
N LYS A 15 -16.67 4.40 -2.46
CA LYS A 15 -16.20 5.79 -2.47
C LYS A 15 -14.95 6.07 -1.60
N ILE A 16 -14.67 5.21 -0.62
CA ILE A 16 -13.49 5.36 0.23
C ILE A 16 -12.23 5.10 -0.60
N LEU A 17 -12.28 4.07 -1.45
CA LEU A 17 -11.19 3.72 -2.35
C LEU A 17 -10.88 4.84 -3.35
N ASP A 18 -11.88 5.59 -3.84
CA ASP A 18 -11.65 6.72 -4.75
C ASP A 18 -10.77 7.80 -4.09
N ARG A 19 -10.99 8.11 -2.81
CA ARG A 19 -10.16 9.09 -2.08
C ARG A 19 -8.71 8.61 -1.93
N CYS A 20 -8.53 7.34 -1.64
CA CYS A 20 -7.21 6.72 -1.59
C CYS A 20 -6.50 6.85 -2.94
N LEU A 21 -7.14 6.41 -4.03
CA LEU A 21 -6.58 6.45 -5.39
C LEU A 21 -6.26 7.87 -5.86
N ASN A 22 -7.12 8.85 -5.56
CA ASN A 22 -6.88 10.25 -5.89
C ASN A 22 -5.71 10.87 -5.12
N SER A 23 -5.25 10.26 -4.04
CA SER A 23 -4.06 10.69 -3.29
C SER A 23 -2.75 10.13 -3.87
N ILE A 24 -2.84 9.23 -4.85
CA ILE A 24 -1.71 8.58 -5.50
C ILE A 24 -1.43 9.26 -6.83
N ASP A 25 -0.16 9.62 -7.08
CA ASP A 25 0.26 10.13 -8.40
C ASP A 25 0.09 9.04 -9.46
N SER A 26 -0.54 9.39 -10.58
CA SER A 26 -0.84 8.46 -11.69
C SER A 26 0.39 7.84 -12.36
N LYS A 27 1.58 8.35 -12.07
CA LYS A 27 2.83 7.73 -12.52
C LYS A 27 3.08 6.36 -11.85
N TYR A 28 2.51 6.10 -10.65
CA TYR A 28 2.70 4.84 -9.93
C TYR A 28 1.69 3.79 -10.34
N PRO A 29 2.12 2.58 -10.75
CA PRO A 29 1.19 1.48 -11.01
C PRO A 29 0.51 1.02 -9.72
N VAL A 30 -0.80 0.80 -9.79
CA VAL A 30 -1.63 0.35 -8.67
C VAL A 30 -2.28 -0.97 -9.01
N ILE A 31 -2.16 -1.95 -8.14
CA ILE A 31 -2.88 -3.21 -8.15
C ILE A 31 -3.97 -3.15 -7.09
N VAL A 32 -5.22 -3.29 -7.49
CA VAL A 32 -6.34 -3.44 -6.56
C VAL A 32 -6.76 -4.90 -6.53
N MET A 33 -6.66 -5.55 -5.36
CA MET A 33 -7.19 -6.88 -5.11
C MET A 33 -8.61 -6.73 -4.57
N GLU A 34 -9.61 -6.99 -5.41
CA GLU A 34 -11.01 -6.80 -5.06
C GLU A 34 -11.61 -8.08 -4.48
N ASN A 35 -11.75 -8.10 -3.16
CA ASN A 35 -12.14 -9.25 -2.35
C ASN A 35 -13.66 -9.47 -2.22
N SER A 36 -14.49 -8.56 -2.73
CA SER A 36 -15.97 -8.69 -2.70
C SER A 36 -16.58 -9.12 -4.04
N GLN A 37 -15.74 -9.42 -5.03
CA GLN A 37 -16.14 -9.86 -6.38
C GLN A 37 -16.98 -8.82 -7.15
N ASP A 38 -16.81 -7.54 -6.83
CA ASP A 38 -17.55 -6.47 -7.49
C ASP A 38 -16.99 -6.18 -8.90
N LYS A 39 -17.59 -6.83 -9.90
CA LYS A 39 -17.25 -6.64 -11.31
C LYS A 39 -17.50 -5.19 -11.78
N SER A 40 -18.48 -4.52 -11.21
CA SER A 40 -18.80 -3.14 -11.57
C SER A 40 -17.73 -2.19 -11.07
N LEU A 41 -17.22 -2.40 -9.87
CA LEU A 41 -16.10 -1.66 -9.32
C LEU A 41 -14.85 -1.83 -10.19
N LYS A 42 -14.51 -3.07 -10.57
CA LYS A 42 -13.38 -3.33 -11.47
C LYS A 42 -13.46 -2.51 -12.75
N VAL A 43 -14.60 -2.57 -13.45
CA VAL A 43 -14.81 -1.82 -14.71
C VAL A 43 -14.66 -0.32 -14.49
N ASN A 44 -15.22 0.21 -13.40
CA ASN A 44 -15.14 1.63 -13.06
C ASN A 44 -13.71 2.07 -12.74
N LEU A 45 -12.96 1.29 -11.98
CA LEU A 45 -11.59 1.60 -11.62
C LEU A 45 -10.68 1.66 -12.85
N GLU A 46 -10.70 0.62 -13.67
CA GLU A 46 -9.84 0.52 -14.86
C GLU A 46 -10.22 1.54 -15.95
N LYS A 47 -11.47 2.02 -15.95
CA LYS A 47 -11.93 3.11 -16.84
C LYS A 47 -11.45 4.49 -16.37
N ASN A 48 -11.51 4.75 -15.06
CA ASN A 48 -11.28 6.09 -14.51
C ASN A 48 -9.81 6.34 -14.14
N TYR A 49 -9.03 5.29 -13.86
CA TYR A 49 -7.63 5.37 -13.43
C TYR A 49 -6.72 4.56 -14.36
N SER A 50 -6.00 5.23 -15.24
CA SER A 50 -5.15 4.58 -16.25
C SER A 50 -3.98 3.77 -15.66
N ASN A 51 -3.59 4.06 -14.43
CA ASN A 51 -2.52 3.40 -13.69
C ASN A 51 -3.02 2.26 -12.79
N VAL A 52 -4.33 2.00 -12.73
CA VAL A 52 -4.94 0.97 -11.88
C VAL A 52 -5.22 -0.28 -12.69
N LYS A 53 -4.85 -1.43 -12.13
CA LYS A 53 -5.27 -2.75 -12.57
C LYS A 53 -5.98 -3.47 -11.43
N CYS A 54 -7.22 -3.87 -11.66
CA CYS A 54 -8.05 -4.52 -10.64
C CYS A 54 -8.18 -6.02 -10.91
N PHE A 55 -7.88 -6.82 -9.90
CA PHE A 55 -8.01 -8.28 -9.91
C PHE A 55 -9.13 -8.69 -8.96
N LEU A 56 -10.12 -9.41 -9.50
CA LEU A 56 -11.17 -10.01 -8.67
C LEU A 56 -10.62 -11.30 -8.06
N THR A 57 -10.81 -11.47 -6.77
CA THR A 57 -10.57 -12.74 -6.10
C THR A 57 -11.80 -13.64 -6.25
N GLU A 58 -11.63 -14.97 -6.23
CA GLU A 58 -12.77 -15.88 -6.35
C GLU A 58 -13.66 -15.87 -5.11
N GLU A 59 -13.07 -15.55 -3.96
CA GLU A 59 -13.71 -15.45 -2.65
C GLU A 59 -13.06 -14.33 -1.83
N ASN A 60 -13.59 -14.02 -0.65
CA ASN A 60 -12.91 -13.14 0.29
C ASN A 60 -11.70 -13.87 0.91
N LEU A 61 -10.50 -13.51 0.45
CA LEU A 61 -9.25 -14.11 0.90
C LEU A 61 -8.74 -13.55 2.25
N GLY A 62 -9.40 -12.53 2.79
CA GLY A 62 -8.87 -11.75 3.92
C GLY A 62 -7.73 -10.82 3.50
N TYR A 63 -7.17 -10.10 4.48
CA TYR A 63 -6.15 -9.09 4.23
C TYR A 63 -4.80 -9.68 3.81
N GLY A 64 -4.28 -10.65 4.60
CA GLY A 64 -2.94 -11.20 4.40
C GLY A 64 -2.79 -11.90 3.05
N LYS A 65 -3.67 -12.84 2.77
CA LYS A 65 -3.64 -13.64 1.53
C LYS A 65 -3.85 -12.79 0.27
N ALA A 66 -4.77 -11.81 0.32
CA ALA A 66 -4.98 -10.91 -0.82
C ALA A 66 -3.77 -10.00 -1.07
N ASN A 67 -3.09 -9.52 -0.02
CA ASN A 67 -1.84 -8.79 -0.18
C ASN A 67 -0.73 -9.67 -0.75
N ASN A 68 -0.59 -10.90 -0.28
CA ASN A 68 0.40 -11.85 -0.80
C ASN A 68 0.23 -12.05 -2.32
N LEU A 69 -0.99 -12.28 -2.79
CA LEU A 69 -1.28 -12.35 -4.22
C LEU A 69 -0.91 -11.06 -4.97
N GLY A 70 -1.22 -9.90 -4.39
CA GLY A 70 -0.82 -8.62 -4.98
C GLY A 70 0.70 -8.47 -5.07
N ILE A 71 1.45 -8.89 -4.04
CA ILE A 71 2.91 -8.89 -4.01
C ILE A 71 3.49 -9.81 -5.10
N GLU A 72 2.90 -10.98 -5.31
CA GLU A 72 3.31 -11.91 -6.35
C GLU A 72 3.08 -11.36 -7.77
N ILE A 73 1.94 -10.71 -8.00
CA ILE A 73 1.59 -10.10 -9.29
C ILE A 73 2.48 -8.90 -9.61
N ALA A 74 2.92 -8.14 -8.59
CA ALA A 74 3.75 -6.95 -8.75
C ALA A 74 5.11 -7.32 -9.36
N LYS A 75 5.50 -6.60 -10.44
CA LYS A 75 6.77 -6.84 -11.16
C LYS A 75 7.94 -6.06 -10.60
N THR A 76 7.69 -5.10 -9.74
CA THR A 76 8.69 -4.25 -9.10
C THR A 76 9.25 -4.92 -7.85
N ASN A 77 10.48 -4.55 -7.45
CA ASN A 77 11.09 -5.07 -6.22
C ASN A 77 10.47 -4.44 -4.96
N ASN A 78 10.06 -3.19 -5.04
CA ASN A 78 9.37 -2.51 -3.95
C ASN A 78 7.86 -2.55 -4.17
N VAL A 79 7.11 -2.83 -3.12
CA VAL A 79 5.65 -2.75 -3.11
C VAL A 79 5.19 -1.91 -1.91
N LEU A 80 4.24 -1.01 -2.13
CA LEU A 80 3.59 -0.25 -1.07
C LEU A 80 2.18 -0.82 -0.84
N ILE A 81 1.99 -1.52 0.25
CA ILE A 81 0.68 -1.93 0.71
C ILE A 81 -0.02 -0.72 1.30
N LEU A 82 -1.23 -0.45 0.85
CA LEU A 82 -2.01 0.70 1.27
C LEU A 82 -3.46 0.29 1.52
N ASN A 83 -3.99 0.64 2.68
CA ASN A 83 -5.40 0.41 2.95
C ASN A 83 -6.29 1.32 2.11
N PRO A 84 -7.49 0.88 1.70
CA PRO A 84 -8.38 1.65 0.83
C PRO A 84 -8.94 2.93 1.50
N ASP A 85 -8.83 3.07 2.81
CA ASP A 85 -9.25 4.23 3.59
C ASP A 85 -8.11 5.20 3.95
N THR A 86 -6.90 4.95 3.40
CA THR A 86 -5.72 5.78 3.63
C THR A 86 -5.56 6.82 2.54
N GLU A 87 -5.35 8.07 2.92
CA GLU A 87 -5.01 9.17 2.01
C GLU A 87 -3.54 9.57 2.23
N LEU A 88 -2.75 9.51 1.17
CA LEU A 88 -1.34 9.91 1.22
C LEU A 88 -1.20 11.43 1.13
N LYS A 89 -0.28 12.00 1.89
CA LYS A 89 0.13 13.39 1.69
C LYS A 89 1.00 13.49 0.44
N LYS A 90 0.99 14.69 -0.16
CA LYS A 90 1.89 15.03 -1.27
C LYS A 90 3.33 14.65 -0.91
N ASN A 91 4.06 14.09 -1.87
CA ASN A 91 5.44 13.63 -1.77
C ASN A 91 5.69 12.42 -0.83
N THR A 92 4.67 11.82 -0.20
CA THR A 92 4.90 10.67 0.70
C THR A 92 5.59 9.52 -0.04
N ILE A 93 5.14 9.19 -1.24
CA ILE A 93 5.73 8.09 -2.02
C ILE A 93 7.13 8.47 -2.50
N ASP A 94 7.33 9.71 -2.97
CA ASP A 94 8.65 10.18 -3.42
C ASP A 94 9.70 10.09 -2.29
N GLU A 95 9.33 10.41 -1.06
CA GLU A 95 10.23 10.27 0.11
C GLU A 95 10.51 8.81 0.46
N LEU A 96 9.52 7.91 0.34
CA LEU A 96 9.72 6.47 0.52
C LEU A 96 10.67 5.91 -0.55
N GLU A 97 10.49 6.26 -1.82
CA GLU A 97 11.39 5.88 -2.91
C GLU A 97 12.82 6.42 -2.73
N LYS A 98 12.93 7.68 -2.33
CA LYS A 98 14.24 8.29 -2.05
C LYS A 98 14.96 7.55 -0.93
N PHE A 99 14.24 7.16 0.11
CA PHE A 99 14.82 6.35 1.18
C PHE A 99 15.28 4.98 0.66
N SER A 100 14.43 4.26 -0.07
CA SER A 100 14.73 2.93 -0.60
C SER A 100 15.93 2.94 -1.56
N ASN A 101 16.04 3.96 -2.40
CA ASN A 101 17.16 4.10 -3.34
C ASN A 101 18.51 4.33 -2.64
N ASN A 102 18.49 4.92 -1.46
CA ASN A 102 19.68 5.17 -0.66
C ASN A 102 20.00 4.08 0.39
N ASN A 103 19.07 3.15 0.60
CA ASN A 103 19.17 2.12 1.64
C ASN A 103 18.62 0.80 1.10
N SER A 104 19.48 -0.06 0.59
CA SER A 104 19.05 -1.34 0.01
C SER A 104 18.72 -2.43 1.05
N ASN A 105 19.14 -2.23 2.30
CA ASN A 105 19.07 -3.26 3.36
C ASN A 105 17.91 -3.03 4.34
N TYR A 106 16.73 -2.66 3.84
CA TYR A 106 15.51 -2.61 4.68
C TYR A 106 14.55 -3.73 4.26
N ALA A 107 13.84 -4.31 5.21
CA ALA A 107 12.74 -5.23 4.93
C ALA A 107 11.42 -4.47 4.71
N MET A 108 11.11 -3.55 5.62
CA MET A 108 9.88 -2.76 5.61
C MET A 108 10.15 -1.33 6.07
N ILE A 109 9.44 -0.37 5.46
CA ILE A 109 9.38 1.03 5.89
C ILE A 109 7.94 1.51 5.85
N ALA A 110 7.59 2.42 6.74
CA ALA A 110 6.27 3.02 6.80
C ALA A 110 6.37 4.54 6.91
N PRO A 111 5.45 5.29 6.26
CA PRO A 111 5.38 6.73 6.46
C PRO A 111 4.88 7.06 7.86
N MET A 112 5.21 8.25 8.33
CA MET A 112 4.68 8.75 9.59
C MET A 112 3.19 9.05 9.48
N ILE A 113 2.43 8.65 10.50
CA ILE A 113 0.99 8.84 10.56
C ILE A 113 0.66 10.28 10.95
N CYS A 114 -0.28 10.87 10.24
CA CYS A 114 -0.95 12.09 10.64
C CYS A 114 -2.42 11.77 10.93
N GLU A 115 -2.73 11.35 12.15
CA GLU A 115 -4.12 11.18 12.56
C GLU A 115 -4.79 12.56 12.72
N ARG A 116 -5.99 12.71 12.14
CA ARG A 116 -6.87 13.85 12.43
C ARG A 116 -7.53 13.63 13.79
N LYS A 117 -6.81 13.84 14.89
CA LYS A 117 -7.46 14.00 16.17
C LYS A 117 -7.80 15.47 16.36
N ASN A 118 -9.03 15.74 16.80
CA ASN A 118 -9.59 17.06 17.12
C ASN A 118 -8.52 17.97 17.72
N ASN A 119 -8.11 18.99 16.97
CA ASN A 119 -7.39 20.20 17.39
C ASN A 119 -6.03 20.08 18.09
N GLU A 120 -5.39 18.93 18.20
CA GLU A 120 -4.04 18.84 18.74
C GLU A 120 -3.04 18.39 17.67
N LYS A 121 -2.22 19.34 17.22
CA LYS A 121 -1.01 19.13 16.42
C LYS A 121 0.09 18.50 17.29
N ASN A 122 -0.10 17.29 17.76
CA ASN A 122 0.88 16.63 18.59
C ASN A 122 1.55 15.45 17.87
N TYR A 123 2.16 15.75 16.72
CA TYR A 123 3.30 14.95 16.28
C TYR A 123 4.47 15.90 16.16
N SER A 124 5.25 16.02 17.23
CA SER A 124 6.55 16.68 17.17
C SER A 124 7.45 15.79 16.32
N SER A 125 7.49 16.06 15.02
CA SER A 125 8.54 15.54 14.13
C SER A 125 9.86 16.24 14.49
N SER A 126 10.38 15.96 15.67
CA SER A 126 11.74 16.36 16.02
C SER A 126 12.80 15.53 15.30
N LYS A 127 12.37 14.50 14.52
CA LYS A 127 13.24 13.66 13.72
C LYS A 127 12.91 13.82 12.25
N ASN A 128 13.69 14.65 11.57
CA ASN A 128 13.62 14.79 10.11
C ASN A 128 14.23 13.60 9.35
N ASN A 129 14.80 12.62 10.04
CA ASN A 129 15.45 11.46 9.45
C ASN A 129 14.69 10.18 9.82
N PRO A 130 14.66 9.18 8.91
CA PRO A 130 14.15 7.85 9.20
C PRO A 130 14.85 7.23 10.41
N TYR A 131 14.13 6.44 11.19
CA TYR A 131 14.66 5.74 12.36
C TYR A 131 14.02 4.36 12.50
N GLU A 132 14.74 3.44 13.12
CA GLU A 132 14.26 2.10 13.39
C GLU A 132 13.18 2.10 14.48
N VAL A 133 12.15 1.29 14.27
CA VAL A 133 11.04 1.08 15.20
C VAL A 133 10.81 -0.41 15.42
N LYS A 134 10.22 -0.76 16.55
CA LYS A 134 9.87 -2.15 16.85
C LYS A 134 8.65 -2.64 16.08
N GLU A 135 7.77 -1.73 15.67
CA GLU A 135 6.49 -2.03 15.05
C GLU A 135 6.18 -0.98 13.97
N VAL A 136 5.62 -1.44 12.87
CA VAL A 136 5.01 -0.59 11.83
C VAL A 136 3.54 -0.95 11.67
N LYS A 137 2.71 0.02 11.36
CA LYS A 137 1.28 -0.24 11.13
C LYS A 137 1.04 -0.64 9.67
N GLY A 138 0.24 -1.69 9.46
CA GLY A 138 0.03 -2.32 8.15
C GLY A 138 -0.81 -1.51 7.15
N PHE A 139 -1.39 -0.35 7.52
CA PHE A 139 -2.25 0.41 6.61
C PHE A 139 -1.49 1.19 5.52
N ALA A 140 -0.19 1.42 5.70
CA ALA A 140 0.73 1.98 4.70
C ALA A 140 2.13 1.41 4.96
N LEU A 141 2.51 0.39 4.19
CA LEU A 141 3.72 -0.39 4.45
C LEU A 141 4.45 -0.67 3.13
N MET A 142 5.61 -0.07 2.96
CA MET A 142 6.47 -0.37 1.82
C MET A 142 7.39 -1.55 2.17
N ILE A 143 7.39 -2.56 1.31
CA ILE A 143 8.11 -3.82 1.47
C ILE A 143 9.17 -3.93 0.37
N ASN A 144 10.37 -4.34 0.75
CA ASN A 144 11.43 -4.76 -0.16
C ASN A 144 11.31 -6.27 -0.40
N LYS A 145 10.86 -6.67 -1.59
CA LYS A 145 10.61 -8.08 -1.93
C LYS A 145 11.86 -8.93 -1.86
N SER A 146 13.02 -8.39 -2.21
CA SER A 146 14.29 -9.14 -2.15
C SER A 146 14.63 -9.56 -0.74
N VAL A 147 14.35 -8.73 0.26
CA VAL A 147 14.62 -9.02 1.68
C VAL A 147 13.51 -9.85 2.30
N ILE A 148 12.25 -9.50 2.02
CA ILE A 148 11.10 -10.21 2.60
C ILE A 148 11.02 -11.67 2.15
N SER A 149 11.58 -12.02 1.00
CA SER A 149 11.63 -13.40 0.50
C SER A 149 12.39 -14.36 1.44
N GLU A 150 13.29 -13.81 2.26
CA GLU A 150 14.06 -14.60 3.24
C GLU A 150 13.25 -14.94 4.50
N ILE A 151 12.29 -14.10 4.88
CA ILE A 151 11.50 -14.24 6.10
C ILE A 151 10.04 -14.66 5.84
N GLY A 152 9.59 -14.63 4.59
CA GLY A 152 8.24 -14.97 4.18
C GLY A 152 7.30 -13.76 4.09
N LEU A 153 6.12 -14.00 3.52
CA LEU A 153 5.05 -13.03 3.36
C LEU A 153 4.10 -13.04 4.58
N PHE A 154 2.92 -12.43 4.44
CA PHE A 154 1.90 -12.48 5.50
C PHE A 154 1.47 -13.92 5.78
N ASP A 155 1.31 -14.27 7.06
CA ASP A 155 0.78 -15.58 7.46
C ASP A 155 -0.72 -15.64 7.08
N GLU A 156 -1.05 -16.56 6.17
CA GLU A 156 -2.41 -16.71 5.63
C GLU A 156 -3.38 -17.41 6.58
N ASN A 157 -2.90 -17.94 7.71
CA ASN A 157 -3.76 -18.49 8.74
C ASN A 157 -4.49 -17.41 9.55
N PHE A 158 -4.03 -16.14 9.48
CA PHE A 158 -4.72 -15.00 10.07
C PHE A 158 -5.70 -14.40 9.07
N PHE A 159 -6.97 -14.69 9.25
CA PHE A 159 -8.05 -14.08 8.49
C PHE A 159 -8.53 -12.80 9.20
N LEU A 160 -8.26 -11.62 8.62
CA LEU A 160 -8.66 -10.30 9.10
C LEU A 160 -9.58 -9.62 8.09
#